data_dac545b8ba92605afaefac8778c5376b
#
_entry.id   dac545b8ba92605afaefac8778c5376b
#
_cell.length_a   1.000
_cell.length_b   1.000
_cell.length_c   1.000
_cell.angle_alpha   90.00
_cell.angle_beta   90.00
_cell.angle_gamma   90.00
#
_symmetry.space_group_name_H-M   'P 1'
#
loop_
_entity.id
_entity.type
_entity.pdbx_description
1 polymer ?
#
loop_
_entity_poly.entity_id
_entity_poly.type
_entity_poly.pdbx_seq_one_letter_code
_entity_poly.pdbx_strand_id
1 'polypeptide(L)'
;MHYISTRGDATPRKFCDILLEGLAPDGGLYLPEHYPQVDAATLAKWRPLPYADLAFEVLSLYIDDIPADDLRAICRKTYSQEVFGTREIVPLKVLDSRPPIGVEGRPRGNDESVVYLEALSNGPTLAFKDMAMQLLGNLFEYELARRGEELNILGATSGDTGSAAEYAMRGKRGVRVFMLSPNGRMSPFQQAQMFSLQDDNIHNI
;
A
#
# COMPACT_ATOMS: atom_id res chain seq x y z
N MET A 1 -11.23 16.84 5.23
CA MET A 1 -9.94 17.07 4.54
C MET A 1 -10.21 17.43 3.08
N HIS A 2 -9.54 18.45 2.54
CA HIS A 2 -9.56 18.75 1.12
C HIS A 2 -8.17 18.49 0.51
N TYR A 3 -8.17 18.26 -0.79
CA TYR A 3 -6.97 17.98 -1.58
C TYR A 3 -6.85 19.00 -2.70
N ILE A 4 -5.64 19.43 -2.98
CA ILE A 4 -5.29 20.43 -4.01
C ILE A 4 -4.18 19.89 -4.91
N SER A 5 -4.09 20.41 -6.16
CA SER A 5 -3.04 19.99 -7.08
C SER A 5 -1.68 20.60 -6.76
N THR A 6 -0.62 19.84 -6.97
CA THR A 6 0.78 20.32 -6.89
C THR A 6 1.15 21.30 -7.99
N ARG A 7 0.34 21.44 -9.04
CA ARG A 7 0.58 22.35 -10.17
C ARG A 7 -0.24 23.64 -10.11
N GLY A 8 -1.05 23.81 -9.07
CA GLY A 8 -1.70 25.07 -8.79
C GLY A 8 -3.22 25.10 -9.02
N ASP A 9 -3.84 24.02 -9.49
CA ASP A 9 -5.30 23.93 -9.44
C ASP A 9 -5.71 23.85 -7.96
N ALA A 10 -6.30 24.96 -7.50
CA ALA A 10 -6.74 25.12 -6.12
C ALA A 10 -8.19 24.65 -5.90
N THR A 11 -8.82 24.01 -6.87
CA THR A 11 -10.18 23.47 -6.72
C THR A 11 -10.19 22.37 -5.65
N PRO A 12 -10.85 22.57 -4.51
CA PRO A 12 -10.85 21.58 -3.44
C PRO A 12 -11.57 20.32 -3.87
N ARG A 13 -10.95 19.18 -3.63
CA ARG A 13 -11.49 17.86 -3.89
C ARG A 13 -11.56 17.04 -2.60
N LYS A 14 -12.49 16.10 -2.54
CA LYS A 14 -12.55 15.12 -1.46
C LYS A 14 -11.75 13.87 -1.85
N PHE A 15 -11.44 13.04 -0.83
CA PHE A 15 -10.65 11.83 -1.06
C PHE A 15 -11.30 10.87 -2.07
N CYS A 16 -12.59 10.60 -1.94
CA CYS A 16 -13.30 9.71 -2.85
C CYS A 16 -13.39 10.22 -4.29
N ASP A 17 -13.32 11.56 -4.49
CA ASP A 17 -13.26 12.14 -5.84
C ASP A 17 -11.91 11.86 -6.49
N ILE A 18 -10.81 12.14 -5.76
CA ILE A 18 -9.45 11.97 -6.30
C ILE A 18 -9.01 10.51 -6.40
N LEU A 19 -9.60 9.63 -5.60
CA LEU A 19 -9.28 8.20 -5.59
C LEU A 19 -9.39 7.57 -6.97
N LEU A 20 -10.43 7.91 -7.73
CA LEU A 20 -10.69 7.36 -9.07
C LEU A 20 -10.12 8.22 -10.21
N GLU A 21 -9.84 9.50 -9.95
CA GLU A 21 -9.24 10.40 -10.96
C GLU A 21 -7.74 10.09 -11.18
N GLY A 22 -6.99 9.77 -10.13
CA GLY A 22 -5.55 9.53 -10.16
C GLY A 22 -4.73 10.82 -10.21
N LEU A 23 -4.72 11.55 -11.33
CA LEU A 23 -4.03 12.83 -11.48
C LEU A 23 -5.04 13.99 -11.54
N ALA A 24 -4.60 15.16 -11.07
CA ALA A 24 -5.37 16.38 -11.22
C ALA A 24 -5.50 16.80 -12.72
N PRO A 25 -6.55 17.57 -13.11
CA PRO A 25 -6.76 17.99 -14.49
C PRO A 25 -5.58 18.77 -15.11
N ASP A 26 -4.78 19.45 -14.28
CA ASP A 26 -3.56 20.16 -14.68
C ASP A 26 -2.32 19.23 -14.76
N GLY A 27 -2.50 17.91 -14.55
CA GLY A 27 -1.46 16.91 -14.55
C GLY A 27 -0.61 16.90 -13.25
N GLY A 28 -1.05 17.60 -12.21
CA GLY A 28 -0.43 17.56 -10.88
C GLY A 28 -0.84 16.34 -10.06
N LEU A 29 -0.15 16.13 -8.95
CA LEU A 29 -0.54 15.19 -7.92
C LEU A 29 -1.47 15.88 -6.92
N TYR A 30 -2.35 15.12 -6.27
CA TYR A 30 -3.14 15.64 -5.18
C TYR A 30 -2.40 15.55 -3.85
N LEU A 31 -2.37 16.66 -3.12
CA LEU A 31 -1.88 16.74 -1.74
C LEU A 31 -2.99 17.24 -0.82
N PRO A 32 -3.01 16.81 0.45
CA PRO A 32 -3.91 17.41 1.42
C PRO A 32 -3.57 18.90 1.58
N GLU A 33 -4.58 19.74 1.72
CA GLU A 33 -4.40 21.20 1.89
C GLU A 33 -3.61 21.56 3.16
N HIS A 34 -3.59 20.66 4.14
CA HIS A 34 -2.77 20.76 5.35
C HIS A 34 -2.43 19.35 5.86
N TYR A 35 -1.28 19.23 6.52
CA TYR A 35 -0.85 17.99 7.15
C TYR A 35 -1.30 17.95 8.62
N PRO A 36 -2.17 16.98 9.00
CA PRO A 36 -2.58 16.81 10.39
C PRO A 36 -1.37 16.62 11.31
N GLN A 37 -1.40 17.29 12.46
CA GLN A 37 -0.38 17.15 13.48
C GLN A 37 -0.84 16.14 14.53
N VAL A 38 0.04 15.23 14.90
CA VAL A 38 -0.22 14.20 15.91
C VAL A 38 0.67 14.49 17.11
N ASP A 39 0.07 14.68 18.27
CA ASP A 39 0.79 14.95 19.50
C ASP A 39 1.26 13.67 20.21
N ALA A 40 2.13 13.84 21.21
CA ALA A 40 2.70 12.73 21.96
C ALA A 40 1.64 11.91 22.71
N ALA A 41 0.55 12.54 23.14
CA ALA A 41 -0.53 11.85 23.85
C ALA A 41 -1.32 10.94 22.91
N THR A 42 -1.56 11.39 21.67
CA THR A 42 -2.17 10.59 20.61
C THR A 42 -1.27 9.42 20.20
N LEU A 43 0.03 9.66 19.99
CA LEU A 43 0.99 8.59 19.71
C LEU A 43 1.04 7.54 20.82
N ALA A 44 0.96 7.96 22.09
CA ALA A 44 0.91 7.04 23.23
C ALA A 44 -0.36 6.16 23.21
N LYS A 45 -1.50 6.71 22.82
CA LYS A 45 -2.76 5.96 22.65
C LYS A 45 -2.70 4.97 21.48
N TRP A 46 -2.02 5.32 20.39
CA TRP A 46 -1.91 4.49 19.20
C TRP A 46 -0.90 3.35 19.36
N ARG A 47 0.09 3.50 20.23
CA ARG A 47 1.17 2.51 20.43
C ARG A 47 0.69 1.07 20.66
N PRO A 48 -0.37 0.79 21.45
CA PRO A 48 -0.84 -0.57 21.68
C PRO A 48 -1.77 -1.12 20.59
N LEU A 49 -2.12 -0.31 19.58
CA LEU A 49 -3.10 -0.72 18.58
C LEU A 49 -2.53 -1.80 17.64
N PRO A 50 -3.36 -2.78 17.24
CA PRO A 50 -3.05 -3.64 16.10
C PRO A 50 -2.87 -2.79 14.83
N TYR A 51 -2.07 -3.28 13.87
CA TYR A 51 -1.72 -2.53 12.66
C TYR A 51 -2.95 -2.01 11.90
N ALA A 52 -3.97 -2.83 11.71
CA ALA A 52 -5.20 -2.43 11.01
C ALA A 52 -5.95 -1.27 11.71
N ASP A 53 -5.99 -1.29 13.04
CA ASP A 53 -6.64 -0.22 13.82
C ASP A 53 -5.75 1.05 13.81
N LEU A 54 -4.43 0.91 13.86
CA LEU A 54 -3.50 2.03 13.68
C LEU A 54 -3.65 2.66 12.28
N ALA A 55 -3.73 1.83 11.24
CA ALA A 55 -3.98 2.30 9.87
C ALA A 55 -5.28 3.09 9.77
N PHE A 56 -6.36 2.62 10.41
CA PHE A 56 -7.61 3.37 10.47
C PHE A 56 -7.43 4.73 11.16
N GLU A 57 -6.77 4.79 12.31
CA GLU A 57 -6.54 6.05 13.03
C GLU A 57 -5.75 7.06 12.19
N VAL A 58 -4.72 6.60 11.48
CA VAL A 58 -3.93 7.47 10.58
C VAL A 58 -4.74 7.89 9.36
N LEU A 59 -5.41 6.96 8.68
CA LEU A 59 -6.17 7.24 7.47
C LEU A 59 -7.38 8.14 7.73
N SER A 60 -8.03 8.04 8.89
CA SER A 60 -9.17 8.89 9.26
C SER A 60 -8.80 10.37 9.41
N LEU A 61 -7.52 10.71 9.56
CA LEU A 61 -7.04 12.09 9.52
C LEU A 61 -7.11 12.69 8.11
N TYR A 62 -7.08 11.86 7.10
CA TYR A 62 -7.01 12.23 5.69
C TYR A 62 -8.31 11.94 4.93
N ILE A 63 -9.03 10.88 5.31
CA ILE A 63 -10.24 10.40 4.64
C ILE A 63 -11.44 10.68 5.55
N ASP A 64 -12.18 11.74 5.23
CA ASP A 64 -13.35 12.18 6.01
C ASP A 64 -14.69 12.01 5.26
N ASP A 65 -14.65 11.46 4.06
CA ASP A 65 -15.80 11.23 3.17
C ASP A 65 -16.16 9.74 2.98
N ILE A 66 -15.46 8.85 3.71
CA ILE A 66 -15.86 7.46 3.94
C ILE A 66 -16.36 7.33 5.40
N PRO A 67 -17.53 6.72 5.65
CA PRO A 67 -17.99 6.45 7.01
C PRO A 67 -16.95 5.69 7.83
N ALA A 68 -16.78 6.09 9.10
CA ALA A 68 -15.73 5.56 9.96
C ALA A 68 -15.74 4.01 10.09
N ASP A 69 -16.94 3.42 10.19
CA ASP A 69 -17.09 1.97 10.30
C ASP A 69 -16.68 1.26 9.01
N ASP A 70 -17.00 1.86 7.86
CA ASP A 70 -16.60 1.33 6.55
C ASP A 70 -15.08 1.42 6.34
N LEU A 71 -14.48 2.58 6.66
CA LEU A 71 -13.02 2.75 6.58
C LEU A 71 -12.29 1.76 7.51
N ARG A 72 -12.81 1.56 8.72
CA ARG A 72 -12.26 0.57 9.67
C ARG A 72 -12.38 -0.85 9.13
N ALA A 73 -13.51 -1.19 8.53
CA ALA A 73 -13.71 -2.50 7.90
C ALA A 73 -12.74 -2.70 6.71
N ILE A 74 -12.53 -1.68 5.89
CA ILE A 74 -11.54 -1.69 4.79
C ILE A 74 -10.13 -1.92 5.35
N CYS A 75 -9.72 -1.20 6.38
CA CYS A 75 -8.40 -1.38 7.00
C CYS A 75 -8.21 -2.81 7.54
N ARG A 76 -9.21 -3.37 8.21
CA ARG A 76 -9.15 -4.74 8.76
C ARG A 76 -9.17 -5.82 7.67
N LYS A 77 -9.92 -5.59 6.58
CA LYS A 77 -9.89 -6.47 5.39
C LYS A 77 -8.52 -6.43 4.72
N THR A 78 -7.90 -5.26 4.66
CA THR A 78 -6.60 -5.07 4.00
C THR A 78 -5.46 -5.66 4.82
N TYR A 79 -5.32 -5.20 6.05
CA TYR A 79 -4.17 -5.50 6.92
C TYR A 79 -4.50 -6.67 7.85
N SER A 80 -4.57 -7.86 7.26
CA SER A 80 -4.88 -9.09 7.96
C SER A 80 -3.74 -10.10 7.84
N GLN A 81 -3.67 -11.04 8.78
CA GLN A 81 -2.71 -12.14 8.72
C GLN A 81 -2.89 -13.02 7.47
N GLU A 82 -4.10 -13.11 6.95
CA GLU A 82 -4.40 -13.87 5.73
C GLU A 82 -3.73 -13.25 4.51
N VAL A 83 -3.71 -11.92 4.43
CA VAL A 83 -3.10 -11.19 3.32
C VAL A 83 -1.58 -11.08 3.47
N PHE A 84 -1.09 -10.80 4.69
CA PHE A 84 0.33 -10.47 4.93
C PHE A 84 1.13 -11.62 5.57
N GLY A 85 0.54 -12.78 5.81
CA GLY A 85 1.23 -13.94 6.34
C GLY A 85 1.71 -13.80 7.80
N THR A 86 1.60 -12.62 8.39
CA THR A 86 2.00 -12.34 9.78
C THR A 86 0.96 -11.46 10.47
N ARG A 87 0.78 -11.68 11.78
CA ARG A 87 -0.17 -10.92 12.58
C ARG A 87 0.26 -9.46 12.79
N GLU A 88 1.55 -9.22 12.84
CA GLU A 88 2.13 -7.90 13.01
C GLU A 88 2.04 -7.03 11.75
N ILE A 89 1.79 -7.63 10.57
CA ILE A 89 1.77 -7.02 9.24
C ILE A 89 3.15 -6.48 8.86
N VAL A 90 3.73 -5.59 9.67
CA VAL A 90 5.08 -5.02 9.54
C VAL A 90 5.88 -5.34 10.81
N PRO A 91 6.42 -6.56 10.94
CA PRO A 91 7.23 -6.90 12.09
C PRO A 91 8.55 -6.12 12.11
N LEU A 92 8.89 -5.59 13.27
CA LEU A 92 10.18 -4.96 13.53
C LEU A 92 11.14 -6.01 14.09
N LYS A 93 12.15 -6.39 13.31
CA LYS A 93 13.14 -7.39 13.68
C LYS A 93 14.40 -6.73 14.20
N VAL A 94 14.86 -7.18 15.36
CA VAL A 94 16.17 -6.78 15.88
C VAL A 94 17.24 -7.59 15.15
N LEU A 95 18.14 -6.90 14.48
CA LEU A 95 19.33 -7.52 13.89
C LEU A 95 20.49 -7.37 14.87
N ASP A 96 20.98 -8.50 15.38
CA ASP A 96 22.21 -8.50 16.16
C ASP A 96 23.39 -8.23 15.20
N SER A 97 24.01 -7.08 15.33
CA SER A 97 25.20 -6.70 14.54
C SER A 97 26.47 -7.48 14.94
N ARG A 98 26.38 -8.35 15.94
CA ARG A 98 27.51 -9.18 16.38
C ARG A 98 27.75 -10.33 15.40
N PRO A 99 29.00 -10.52 14.90
CA PRO A 99 29.32 -11.68 14.08
C PRO A 99 29.09 -12.99 14.90
N PRO A 100 28.73 -14.11 14.25
CA PRO A 100 28.60 -15.39 14.90
C PRO A 100 29.89 -15.71 15.69
N ILE A 101 29.74 -16.29 16.87
CA ILE A 101 30.86 -16.72 17.71
C ILE A 101 31.73 -17.69 16.87
N GLY A 102 32.96 -17.30 16.56
CA GLY A 102 33.90 -18.15 15.80
C GLY A 102 34.69 -17.48 14.69
N VAL A 103 34.46 -16.20 14.36
CA VAL A 103 35.31 -15.45 13.44
C VAL A 103 36.39 -14.70 14.22
N GLU A 104 37.53 -15.33 14.42
CA GLU A 104 38.71 -14.69 15.02
C GLU A 104 39.25 -13.58 14.09
N GLY A 105 39.51 -12.40 14.64
CA GLY A 105 40.33 -11.37 14.03
C GLY A 105 39.70 -10.04 13.64
N ARG A 106 38.45 -9.74 14.03
CA ARG A 106 37.94 -8.36 13.92
C ARG A 106 37.82 -7.71 15.29
N PRO A 107 38.37 -6.49 15.48
CA PRO A 107 38.20 -5.74 16.72
C PRO A 107 36.69 -5.51 16.94
N ARG A 108 36.20 -5.85 18.12
CA ARG A 108 34.86 -5.46 18.58
C ARG A 108 34.88 -3.92 18.66
N GLY A 109 34.26 -3.25 17.71
CA GLY A 109 33.90 -1.86 17.92
C GLY A 109 32.95 -1.77 19.11
N ASN A 110 33.16 -0.81 19.99
CA ASN A 110 32.24 -0.47 21.09
C ASN A 110 30.94 0.17 20.58
N ASP A 111 30.39 -0.35 19.51
CA ASP A 111 29.15 0.18 18.93
C ASP A 111 27.98 -0.67 19.49
N GLU A 112 27.35 -0.12 20.54
CA GLU A 112 26.11 -0.64 21.13
C GLU A 112 24.89 -0.32 20.24
N SER A 113 25.10 0.04 18.98
CA SER A 113 24.00 0.36 18.06
C SER A 113 23.20 -0.90 17.74
N VAL A 114 21.94 -0.89 18.16
CA VAL A 114 20.97 -1.91 17.80
C VAL A 114 20.39 -1.55 16.43
N VAL A 115 20.54 -2.46 15.47
CA VAL A 115 19.93 -2.32 14.12
C VAL A 115 18.57 -2.98 14.12
N TYR A 116 17.58 -2.25 13.67
CA TYR A 116 16.22 -2.76 13.48
C TYR A 116 15.92 -2.90 12.00
N LEU A 117 15.33 -4.02 11.60
CA LEU A 117 14.79 -4.25 10.27
C LEU A 117 13.27 -4.14 10.33
N GLU A 118 12.73 -3.15 9.65
CA GLU A 118 11.30 -3.04 9.38
C GLU A 118 10.96 -3.91 8.17
N ALA A 119 10.25 -5.03 8.40
CA ALA A 119 9.96 -6.00 7.36
C ALA A 119 8.67 -5.65 6.60
N LEU A 120 8.79 -4.97 5.47
CA LEU A 120 7.68 -4.52 4.62
C LEU A 120 7.26 -5.53 3.54
N SER A 121 8.06 -6.58 3.32
CA SER A 121 7.90 -7.53 2.20
C SER A 121 7.15 -8.79 2.61
N ASN A 122 6.01 -8.65 3.29
CA ASN A 122 5.22 -9.78 3.80
C ASN A 122 3.90 -9.99 3.04
N GLY A 123 3.59 -9.10 2.09
CA GLY A 123 2.36 -9.17 1.30
C GLY A 123 2.38 -10.25 0.21
N PRO A 124 1.30 -10.36 -0.59
CA PRO A 124 1.10 -11.43 -1.57
C PRO A 124 2.20 -11.54 -2.63
N THR A 125 2.85 -10.43 -2.98
CA THR A 125 3.90 -10.40 -4.00
C THR A 125 5.32 -10.30 -3.42
N LEU A 126 5.43 -10.24 -2.09
CA LEU A 126 6.68 -10.04 -1.35
C LEU A 126 7.39 -8.71 -1.69
N ALA A 127 6.67 -7.77 -2.27
CA ALA A 127 7.12 -6.41 -2.50
C ALA A 127 6.50 -5.46 -1.48
N PHE A 128 7.25 -4.44 -1.03
CA PHE A 128 6.72 -3.42 -0.10
C PHE A 128 5.49 -2.68 -0.65
N LYS A 129 5.32 -2.70 -1.96
CA LYS A 129 4.18 -2.08 -2.66
C LYS A 129 2.84 -2.71 -2.31
N ASP A 130 2.83 -3.95 -1.84
CA ASP A 130 1.62 -4.61 -1.35
C ASP A 130 0.95 -3.82 -0.22
N MET A 131 1.74 -3.13 0.60
CA MET A 131 1.21 -2.31 1.70
C MET A 131 0.21 -1.25 1.23
N ALA A 132 0.51 -0.59 0.12
CA ALA A 132 -0.37 0.44 -0.45
C ALA A 132 -1.39 -0.16 -1.44
N MET A 133 -0.97 -1.09 -2.28
CA MET A 133 -1.82 -1.62 -3.35
C MET A 133 -3.00 -2.44 -2.82
N GLN A 134 -2.81 -3.23 -1.77
CA GLN A 134 -3.92 -3.98 -1.15
C GLN A 134 -4.99 -3.04 -0.58
N LEU A 135 -4.58 -1.91 0.02
CA LEU A 135 -5.51 -0.88 0.48
C LEU A 135 -6.23 -0.23 -0.71
N LEU A 136 -5.48 0.16 -1.74
CA LEU A 136 -6.02 0.79 -2.94
C LEU A 136 -7.08 -0.08 -3.63
N GLY A 137 -6.82 -1.39 -3.76
CA GLY A 137 -7.78 -2.33 -4.34
C GLY A 137 -9.09 -2.42 -3.55
N ASN A 138 -9.01 -2.41 -2.21
CA ASN A 138 -10.21 -2.43 -1.38
C ASN A 138 -10.96 -1.10 -1.40
N LEU A 139 -10.26 0.03 -1.48
CA LEU A 139 -10.87 1.36 -1.62
C LEU A 139 -11.56 1.52 -2.99
N PHE A 140 -10.94 1.05 -4.08
CA PHE A 140 -11.58 1.05 -5.41
C PHE A 140 -12.85 0.21 -5.42
N GLU A 141 -12.80 -1.03 -4.93
CA GLU A 141 -13.98 -1.89 -4.87
C GLU A 141 -15.13 -1.25 -4.07
N TYR A 142 -14.81 -0.62 -2.93
CA TYR A 142 -15.78 0.07 -2.10
C TYR A 142 -16.42 1.27 -2.84
N GLU A 143 -15.61 2.15 -3.40
CA GLU A 143 -16.09 3.39 -4.00
C GLU A 143 -16.83 3.12 -5.33
N LEU A 144 -16.34 2.20 -6.16
CA LEU A 144 -17.02 1.79 -7.38
C LEU A 144 -18.38 1.14 -7.09
N ALA A 145 -18.47 0.30 -6.07
CA ALA A 145 -19.74 -0.27 -5.64
C ALA A 145 -20.73 0.81 -5.16
N ARG A 146 -20.23 1.83 -4.44
CA ARG A 146 -21.04 2.94 -3.95
C ARG A 146 -21.58 3.82 -5.09
N ARG A 147 -20.78 4.02 -6.13
CA ARG A 147 -21.18 4.82 -7.33
C ARG A 147 -21.95 4.03 -8.37
N GLY A 148 -21.88 2.70 -8.35
CA GLY A 148 -22.41 1.87 -9.41
C GLY A 148 -21.61 1.98 -10.72
N GLU A 149 -20.29 2.22 -10.61
CA GLU A 149 -19.37 2.47 -11.71
C GLU A 149 -18.38 1.31 -11.90
N GLU A 150 -17.71 1.29 -13.05
CA GLU A 150 -16.61 0.38 -13.38
C GLU A 150 -15.36 1.18 -13.74
N LEU A 151 -14.19 0.61 -13.47
CA LEU A 151 -12.88 1.21 -13.74
C LEU A 151 -12.02 0.26 -14.56
N ASN A 152 -11.43 0.78 -15.65
CA ASN A 152 -10.36 0.11 -16.37
C ASN A 152 -9.02 0.73 -15.95
N ILE A 153 -8.12 -0.09 -15.44
CA ILE A 153 -6.76 0.31 -15.06
C ILE A 153 -5.83 -0.11 -16.18
N LEU A 154 -5.18 0.85 -16.81
CA LEU A 154 -4.10 0.61 -17.76
C LEU A 154 -2.77 0.92 -17.08
N GLY A 155 -1.91 -0.07 -16.98
CA GLY A 155 -0.58 0.07 -16.41
C GLY A 155 0.51 -0.37 -17.37
N ALA A 156 1.73 0.11 -17.15
CA ALA A 156 2.94 -0.39 -17.79
C ALA A 156 4.00 -0.65 -16.72
N THR A 157 4.55 -1.85 -16.70
CA THR A 157 5.43 -2.27 -15.61
C THR A 157 6.48 -3.25 -16.11
N SER A 158 7.63 -3.28 -15.42
CA SER A 158 8.65 -4.31 -15.61
C SER A 158 8.76 -5.28 -14.43
N GLY A 159 7.83 -5.21 -13.44
CA GLY A 159 7.91 -6.11 -12.29
C GLY A 159 7.04 -5.74 -11.09
N ASP A 160 7.65 -5.48 -9.95
CA ASP A 160 7.02 -5.43 -8.61
C ASP A 160 5.75 -4.57 -8.51
N THR A 161 5.73 -3.41 -9.17
CA THR A 161 4.56 -2.52 -9.10
C THR A 161 3.36 -3.13 -9.81
N GLY A 162 3.57 -3.73 -10.99
CA GLY A 162 2.50 -4.41 -11.73
C GLY A 162 2.01 -5.64 -10.99
N SER A 163 2.92 -6.48 -10.52
CA SER A 163 2.56 -7.66 -9.72
C SER A 163 1.69 -7.27 -8.52
N ALA A 164 2.13 -6.27 -7.74
CA ALA A 164 1.38 -5.80 -6.57
C ALA A 164 0.00 -5.23 -6.94
N ALA A 165 -0.09 -4.49 -8.07
CA ALA A 165 -1.36 -3.96 -8.55
C ALA A 165 -2.32 -5.07 -8.99
N GLU A 166 -1.84 -6.04 -9.78
CA GLU A 166 -2.66 -7.17 -10.22
C GLU A 166 -3.16 -8.01 -9.05
N TYR A 167 -2.28 -8.36 -8.11
CA TYR A 167 -2.67 -9.11 -6.91
C TYR A 167 -3.65 -8.36 -6.02
N ALA A 168 -3.58 -7.04 -5.98
CA ALA A 168 -4.52 -6.23 -5.22
C ALA A 168 -5.90 -6.10 -5.90
N MET A 169 -5.92 -6.11 -7.24
CA MET A 169 -7.13 -5.88 -8.04
C MET A 169 -7.79 -7.18 -8.51
N ARG A 170 -7.11 -8.32 -8.43
CA ARG A 170 -7.66 -9.61 -8.88
C ARG A 170 -8.97 -9.92 -8.17
N GLY A 171 -9.97 -10.35 -8.94
CA GLY A 171 -11.30 -10.70 -8.45
C GLY A 171 -12.12 -9.55 -7.86
N LYS A 172 -11.65 -8.30 -7.92
CA LYS A 172 -12.38 -7.12 -7.45
C LYS A 172 -13.52 -6.78 -8.41
N ARG A 173 -14.71 -6.56 -7.86
CA ARG A 173 -15.87 -6.15 -8.65
C ARG A 173 -15.71 -4.72 -9.17
N GLY A 174 -16.09 -4.49 -10.43
CA GLY A 174 -16.01 -3.19 -11.07
C GLY A 174 -14.61 -2.78 -11.53
N VAL A 175 -13.58 -3.61 -11.36
CA VAL A 175 -12.20 -3.30 -11.76
C VAL A 175 -11.74 -4.27 -12.84
N ARG A 176 -11.17 -3.75 -13.94
CA ARG A 176 -10.42 -4.52 -14.94
C ARG A 176 -9.03 -3.93 -15.08
N VAL A 177 -8.03 -4.80 -15.14
CA VAL A 177 -6.62 -4.41 -15.23
C VAL A 177 -6.05 -4.87 -16.57
N PHE A 178 -5.43 -3.93 -17.27
CA PHE A 178 -4.66 -4.16 -18.51
C PHE A 178 -3.22 -3.76 -18.23
N MET A 179 -2.31 -4.74 -18.18
CA MET A 179 -0.93 -4.49 -17.80
C MET A 179 0.00 -4.75 -18.97
N LEU A 180 0.66 -3.68 -19.45
CA LEU A 180 1.68 -3.75 -20.49
C LEU A 180 3.02 -4.12 -19.88
N SER A 181 3.67 -5.14 -20.46
CA SER A 181 4.97 -5.61 -19.99
C SER A 181 6.03 -5.52 -21.10
N PRO A 182 7.28 -5.11 -20.78
CA PRO A 182 8.32 -5.00 -21.79
C PRO A 182 8.80 -6.38 -22.23
N ASN A 183 8.67 -6.68 -23.52
CA ASN A 183 9.11 -7.96 -24.07
C ASN A 183 10.59 -8.24 -23.79
N GLY A 184 10.87 -9.37 -23.17
CA GLY A 184 12.23 -9.85 -22.87
C GLY A 184 13.00 -9.05 -21.81
N ARG A 185 12.34 -8.14 -21.06
CA ARG A 185 13.01 -7.28 -20.07
C ARG A 185 12.52 -7.49 -18.62
N MET A 186 11.69 -8.49 -18.39
CA MET A 186 11.29 -8.90 -17.05
C MET A 186 12.13 -10.09 -16.57
N SER A 187 12.35 -10.16 -15.26
CA SER A 187 12.96 -11.37 -14.68
C SER A 187 12.00 -12.57 -14.80
N PRO A 188 12.50 -13.80 -14.91
CA PRO A 188 11.64 -15.00 -14.94
C PRO A 188 10.70 -15.11 -13.76
N PHE A 189 11.13 -14.67 -12.57
CA PHE A 189 10.32 -14.66 -11.37
C PHE A 189 9.11 -13.71 -11.50
N GLN A 190 9.34 -12.48 -11.95
CA GLN A 190 8.28 -11.49 -12.14
C GLN A 190 7.30 -11.89 -13.24
N GLN A 191 7.80 -12.47 -14.34
CA GLN A 191 6.94 -13.04 -15.39
C GLN A 191 6.04 -14.15 -14.83
N ALA A 192 6.62 -15.08 -14.09
CA ALA A 192 5.86 -16.17 -13.48
C ALA A 192 4.81 -15.64 -12.50
N GLN A 193 5.14 -14.65 -11.71
CA GLN A 193 4.23 -14.05 -10.73
C GLN A 193 3.02 -13.38 -11.41
N MET A 194 3.24 -12.57 -12.45
CA MET A 194 2.17 -11.85 -13.15
C MET A 194 1.37 -12.77 -14.08
N PHE A 195 2.06 -13.51 -14.94
CA PHE A 195 1.41 -14.30 -16.01
C PHE A 195 0.77 -15.61 -15.51
N SER A 196 0.97 -15.98 -14.25
CA SER A 196 0.24 -17.07 -13.62
C SER A 196 -1.17 -16.71 -13.17
N LEU A 197 -1.52 -15.42 -13.12
CA LEU A 197 -2.85 -14.98 -12.76
C LEU A 197 -3.86 -15.35 -13.88
N GLN A 198 -4.95 -15.99 -13.50
CA GLN A 198 -6.00 -16.45 -14.42
C GLN A 198 -7.35 -15.82 -14.08
N ASP A 199 -7.34 -14.72 -13.33
CA ASP A 199 -8.55 -14.01 -12.95
C ASP A 199 -9.12 -13.26 -14.16
N ASP A 200 -10.43 -13.36 -14.40
CA ASP A 200 -11.13 -12.83 -15.58
C ASP A 200 -10.96 -11.31 -15.76
N ASN A 201 -10.60 -10.60 -14.70
CA ASN A 201 -10.43 -9.16 -14.69
C ASN A 201 -8.95 -8.71 -14.80
N ILE A 202 -8.00 -9.64 -14.99
CA ILE A 202 -6.56 -9.34 -15.13
C ILE A 202 -6.11 -9.72 -16.55
N HIS A 203 -5.57 -8.75 -17.29
CA HIS A 203 -5.13 -8.92 -18.67
C HIS A 203 -3.67 -8.47 -18.82
N ASN A 204 -2.76 -9.42 -18.97
CA ASN A 204 -1.35 -9.19 -19.25
C ASN A 204 -1.11 -9.09 -20.78
N ILE A 205 -0.38 -8.05 -21.23
CA ILE A 205 -0.13 -7.71 -22.64
C ILE A 205 1.37 -7.54 -22.87
#